data_4eb0251503bc16f19c1132c8f05a4a7f
#
_entry.id   4eb0251503bc16f19c1132c8f05a4a7f
#
_cell.length_a   1.000
_cell.length_b   1.000
_cell.length_c   1.000
_cell.angle_alpha   90.00
_cell.angle_beta   90.00
_cell.angle_gamma   90.00
#
_symmetry.space_group_name_H-M   'P 1'
#
loop_
_entity.id
_entity.type
_entity.pdbx_description
1 polymer ?
#
loop_
_entity_poly.entity_id
_entity_poly.type
_entity_poly.pdbx_seq_one_letter_code
_entity_poly.pdbx_strand_id
1 'polypeptide(L)'
;MRGPLICALTAALMLPTAAWAADSEPLPAKVIMGESRKGTPIVAKRQGPADAEHVLLVLGQMHGDEPYGRYVVDKLRAMKPKKNTAIWTVRTMNPDGSKLRTRRNAARVDLNRNFPDNWLPGDPASLYYSGPKAASEPETQAFMEGINQIKPDAIVSYHQHANLVDIGQSEKVVPWVRRLSGDLRLPVSRISCVTKCAGTMTGWFNNTFEGWAVTVELPRSITPARQRSMARAMVRLAPDLTPTQDRVVPTPTPTPTPTVTPTPTPTVTESPAPTPAP
;
A
#
# COMPACT_ATOMS: atom_id res chain seq x y z
N MET A 1 37.47 -18.57 -67.46
CA MET A 1 37.08 -19.53 -66.40
C MET A 1 36.25 -18.85 -65.36
N ARG A 2 34.97 -19.15 -65.36
CA ARG A 2 33.98 -18.51 -64.43
C ARG A 2 33.68 -19.54 -63.34
N GLY A 3 34.03 -19.23 -62.10
CA GLY A 3 33.69 -20.04 -60.93
C GLY A 3 32.26 -19.76 -60.44
N PRO A 4 31.56 -20.74 -59.83
CA PRO A 4 30.17 -20.56 -59.41
C PRO A 4 30.03 -19.84 -58.05
N LEU A 5 29.12 -18.89 -58.00
CA LEU A 5 28.63 -18.24 -56.76
C LEU A 5 27.79 -19.27 -55.97
N ILE A 6 28.19 -19.57 -54.74
CA ILE A 6 27.40 -20.34 -53.81
C ILE A 6 26.56 -19.34 -52.98
N CYS A 7 25.25 -19.38 -53.19
CA CYS A 7 24.28 -18.61 -52.42
C CYS A 7 23.92 -19.41 -51.16
N ALA A 8 24.39 -18.99 -50.00
CA ALA A 8 24.00 -19.58 -48.72
C ALA A 8 22.64 -19.05 -48.28
N LEU A 9 21.62 -19.90 -48.29
CA LEU A 9 20.31 -19.62 -47.69
C LEU A 9 20.41 -19.78 -46.16
N THR A 10 20.37 -18.68 -45.44
CA THR A 10 20.19 -18.71 -43.98
C THR A 10 18.72 -18.83 -43.67
N ALA A 11 18.26 -20.00 -43.24
CA ALA A 11 16.93 -20.21 -42.70
C ALA A 11 16.88 -19.63 -41.26
N ALA A 12 16.16 -18.54 -41.09
CA ALA A 12 15.84 -18.00 -39.76
C ALA A 12 14.80 -18.91 -39.10
N LEU A 13 15.21 -19.65 -38.07
CA LEU A 13 14.28 -20.38 -37.20
C LEU A 13 13.49 -19.35 -36.35
N MET A 14 12.25 -19.11 -36.74
CA MET A 14 11.30 -18.41 -35.85
C MET A 14 10.85 -19.39 -34.75
N LEU A 15 11.37 -19.21 -33.55
CA LEU A 15 10.84 -19.86 -32.36
C LEU A 15 9.48 -19.21 -32.01
N PRO A 16 8.43 -19.98 -31.76
CA PRO A 16 7.18 -19.42 -31.29
C PRO A 16 7.41 -18.84 -29.88
N THR A 17 7.26 -17.54 -29.72
CA THR A 17 7.13 -16.92 -28.40
C THR A 17 5.77 -17.35 -27.82
N ALA A 18 5.76 -18.45 -27.09
CA ALA A 18 4.66 -18.79 -26.22
C ALA A 18 4.61 -17.71 -25.14
N ALA A 19 3.69 -16.74 -25.30
CA ALA A 19 3.30 -15.85 -24.24
C ALA A 19 2.68 -16.72 -23.14
N TRP A 20 3.44 -17.02 -22.11
CA TRP A 20 2.92 -17.59 -20.87
C TRP A 20 2.15 -16.47 -20.18
N ALA A 21 0.84 -16.38 -20.46
CA ALA A 21 -0.08 -15.81 -19.51
C ALA A 21 -0.04 -16.75 -18.30
N ALA A 22 0.74 -16.36 -17.29
CA ALA A 22 0.69 -17.05 -16.02
C ALA A 22 -0.72 -16.80 -15.46
N ASP A 23 -1.61 -17.78 -15.60
CA ASP A 23 -2.85 -17.86 -14.85
C ASP A 23 -2.46 -17.95 -13.37
N SER A 24 -2.31 -16.78 -12.73
CA SER A 24 -2.05 -16.74 -11.29
C SER A 24 -3.32 -17.23 -10.60
N GLU A 25 -3.19 -18.31 -9.85
CA GLU A 25 -4.27 -18.82 -9.00
C GLU A 25 -4.92 -17.68 -8.21
N PRO A 26 -6.26 -17.66 -8.12
CA PRO A 26 -6.95 -16.58 -7.45
C PRO A 26 -6.56 -16.53 -5.97
N LEU A 27 -6.34 -15.33 -5.44
CA LEU A 27 -5.96 -15.13 -4.04
C LEU A 27 -6.95 -15.81 -3.09
N PRO A 28 -6.46 -16.47 -2.02
CA PRO A 28 -7.30 -17.03 -0.98
C PRO A 28 -8.12 -15.94 -0.28
N ALA A 29 -9.24 -16.29 0.35
CA ALA A 29 -10.12 -15.34 1.03
C ALA A 29 -9.47 -14.67 2.27
N LYS A 30 -8.30 -15.16 2.70
CA LYS A 30 -7.46 -14.58 3.75
C LYS A 30 -6.02 -14.56 3.27
N VAL A 31 -5.41 -13.37 3.25
CA VAL A 31 -4.02 -13.14 2.88
C VAL A 31 -3.29 -12.51 4.05
N ILE A 32 -2.10 -12.99 4.36
CA ILE A 32 -1.15 -12.31 5.23
C ILE A 32 -0.32 -11.41 4.31
N MET A 33 -0.55 -10.09 4.38
CA MET A 33 0.15 -9.11 3.56
C MET A 33 1.62 -8.95 3.99
N GLY A 34 1.93 -9.25 5.25
CA GLY A 34 3.22 -9.16 5.90
C GLY A 34 3.05 -9.02 7.40
N GLU A 35 4.09 -8.56 8.08
CA GLU A 35 4.11 -8.41 9.54
C GLU A 35 4.47 -6.99 9.95
N SER A 36 3.99 -6.59 11.13
CA SER A 36 4.42 -5.36 11.78
C SER A 36 5.85 -5.47 12.30
N ARG A 37 6.40 -4.36 12.75
CA ARG A 37 7.75 -4.32 13.32
C ARG A 37 7.98 -5.29 14.48
N LYS A 38 6.93 -5.66 15.22
CA LYS A 38 6.99 -6.66 16.31
C LYS A 38 6.51 -8.06 15.89
N GLY A 39 6.45 -8.34 14.57
CA GLY A 39 6.07 -9.64 14.03
C GLY A 39 4.58 -9.97 14.14
N THR A 40 3.71 -8.97 14.31
CA THR A 40 2.27 -9.23 14.32
C THR A 40 1.74 -9.23 12.87
N PRO A 41 1.04 -10.30 12.41
CA PRO A 41 0.56 -10.37 11.05
C PRO A 41 -0.45 -9.27 10.67
N ILE A 42 -0.26 -8.68 9.49
CA ILE A 42 -1.19 -7.75 8.86
C ILE A 42 -2.04 -8.56 7.87
N VAL A 43 -3.35 -8.63 8.13
CA VAL A 43 -4.22 -9.58 7.46
C VAL A 43 -5.30 -8.86 6.65
N ALA A 44 -5.36 -9.17 5.36
CA ALA A 44 -6.51 -8.87 4.50
C ALA A 44 -7.48 -10.05 4.47
N LYS A 45 -8.79 -9.76 4.50
CA LYS A 45 -9.87 -10.75 4.35
C LYS A 45 -10.83 -10.32 3.27
N ARG A 46 -11.19 -11.25 2.36
CA ARG A 46 -12.15 -11.04 1.29
C ARG A 46 -13.51 -11.61 1.65
N GLN A 47 -14.55 -10.85 1.34
CA GLN A 47 -15.91 -11.32 1.12
C GLN A 47 -16.22 -11.21 -0.37
N GLY A 48 -16.98 -12.16 -0.91
CA GLY A 48 -17.28 -12.22 -2.33
C GLY A 48 -16.35 -13.13 -3.13
N PRO A 49 -16.63 -13.30 -4.43
CA PRO A 49 -15.89 -14.20 -5.30
C PRO A 49 -14.45 -13.74 -5.54
N ALA A 50 -13.59 -14.68 -5.94
CA ALA A 50 -12.17 -14.37 -6.21
C ALA A 50 -11.98 -13.65 -7.54
N ASP A 51 -12.85 -13.94 -8.49
CA ASP A 51 -12.93 -13.41 -9.85
C ASP A 51 -13.92 -12.23 -9.99
N ALA A 52 -14.15 -11.51 -8.88
CA ALA A 52 -15.07 -10.38 -8.89
C ALA A 52 -14.61 -9.28 -9.85
N GLU A 53 -15.56 -8.75 -10.62
CA GLU A 53 -15.36 -7.63 -11.53
C GLU A 53 -15.00 -6.33 -10.78
N HIS A 54 -15.64 -6.10 -9.61
CA HIS A 54 -15.45 -4.90 -8.79
C HIS A 54 -14.78 -5.25 -7.47
N VAL A 55 -13.67 -4.59 -7.18
CA VAL A 55 -12.84 -4.86 -5.99
C VAL A 55 -12.69 -3.61 -5.13
N LEU A 56 -13.32 -3.60 -3.98
CA LEU A 56 -13.16 -2.56 -2.96
C LEU A 56 -12.23 -3.05 -1.85
N LEU A 57 -11.27 -2.24 -1.45
CA LEU A 57 -10.52 -2.46 -0.22
C LEU A 57 -10.92 -1.43 0.85
N VAL A 58 -11.19 -1.90 2.07
CA VAL A 58 -11.50 -1.05 3.22
C VAL A 58 -10.45 -1.24 4.29
N LEU A 59 -9.69 -0.17 4.55
CA LEU A 59 -8.72 -0.09 5.64
C LEU A 59 -9.40 0.51 6.88
N GLY A 60 -9.47 -0.27 7.96
CA GLY A 60 -10.14 0.14 9.20
C GLY A 60 -9.28 1.02 10.09
N GLN A 61 -7.95 0.83 10.10
CA GLN A 61 -7.08 1.58 11.00
C GLN A 61 -5.64 1.61 10.48
N MET A 62 -5.10 2.82 10.40
CA MET A 62 -3.68 3.09 10.16
C MET A 62 -3.01 3.63 11.41
N HIS A 63 -3.63 4.59 12.10
CA HIS A 63 -3.15 5.13 13.38
C HIS A 63 -3.74 4.34 14.54
N GLY A 64 -2.89 3.90 15.46
CA GLY A 64 -3.32 2.97 16.49
C GLY A 64 -4.26 3.56 17.56
N ASP A 65 -4.33 4.88 17.67
CA ASP A 65 -5.25 5.64 18.53
C ASP A 65 -6.59 5.97 17.87
N GLU A 66 -6.84 5.54 16.61
CA GLU A 66 -8.04 5.78 15.83
C GLU A 66 -8.88 4.49 15.65
N PRO A 67 -9.56 3.97 16.70
CA PRO A 67 -10.07 2.60 16.70
C PRO A 67 -11.38 2.38 15.93
N TYR A 68 -12.18 3.41 15.64
CA TYR A 68 -13.58 3.19 15.23
C TYR A 68 -13.73 2.62 13.80
N GLY A 69 -12.78 2.86 12.91
CA GLY A 69 -12.79 2.24 11.58
C GLY A 69 -12.66 0.71 11.67
N ARG A 70 -11.95 0.17 12.67
CA ARG A 70 -11.89 -1.29 12.91
C ARG A 70 -13.29 -1.87 13.19
N TYR A 71 -14.10 -1.15 13.94
CA TYR A 71 -15.46 -1.60 14.27
C TYR A 71 -16.39 -1.54 13.06
N VAL A 72 -16.18 -0.58 12.14
CA VAL A 72 -16.87 -0.57 10.84
C VAL A 72 -16.48 -1.80 10.02
N VAL A 73 -15.18 -2.12 9.94
CA VAL A 73 -14.67 -3.31 9.27
C VAL A 73 -15.24 -4.60 9.89
N ASP A 74 -15.31 -4.69 11.22
CA ASP A 74 -15.90 -5.86 11.91
C ASP A 74 -17.37 -6.04 11.52
N LYS A 75 -18.15 -4.95 11.36
CA LYS A 75 -19.54 -5.03 10.87
C LYS A 75 -19.59 -5.39 9.40
N LEU A 76 -18.66 -4.87 8.58
CA LEU A 76 -18.60 -5.14 7.15
C LEU A 76 -18.31 -6.63 6.87
N ARG A 77 -17.41 -7.23 7.62
CA ARG A 77 -17.07 -8.67 7.54
C ARG A 77 -18.23 -9.61 7.79
N ALA A 78 -19.28 -9.15 8.48
CA ALA A 78 -20.51 -9.91 8.72
C ALA A 78 -21.57 -9.69 7.61
N MET A 79 -21.25 -8.92 6.55
CA MET A 79 -22.19 -8.62 5.47
C MET A 79 -21.80 -9.38 4.20
N LYS A 80 -22.82 -9.72 3.38
CA LYS A 80 -22.61 -10.31 2.06
C LYS A 80 -22.47 -9.20 1.02
N PRO A 81 -21.40 -9.19 0.20
CA PRO A 81 -21.26 -8.28 -0.93
C PRO A 81 -22.38 -8.51 -1.97
N LYS A 82 -22.54 -7.54 -2.88
CA LYS A 82 -23.41 -7.68 -4.05
C LYS A 82 -22.78 -8.61 -5.09
N LYS A 83 -23.58 -9.01 -6.09
CA LYS A 83 -23.10 -9.86 -7.19
C LYS A 83 -21.90 -9.18 -7.88
N ASN A 84 -20.96 -9.97 -8.36
CA ASN A 84 -19.73 -9.54 -9.05
C ASN A 84 -18.83 -8.58 -8.26
N THR A 85 -18.98 -8.52 -6.93
CA THR A 85 -18.15 -7.66 -6.09
C THR A 85 -17.36 -8.43 -5.05
N ALA A 86 -16.09 -8.07 -4.88
CA ALA A 86 -15.27 -8.48 -3.76
C ALA A 86 -14.97 -7.28 -2.86
N ILE A 87 -15.14 -7.47 -1.56
CA ILE A 87 -14.74 -6.47 -0.57
C ILE A 87 -13.61 -7.06 0.26
N TRP A 88 -12.43 -6.51 0.09
CA TRP A 88 -11.28 -6.79 0.92
C TRP A 88 -11.26 -5.86 2.13
N THR A 89 -10.88 -6.37 3.28
CA THR A 89 -10.83 -5.62 4.53
C THR A 89 -9.52 -5.86 5.24
N VAL A 90 -8.82 -4.77 5.57
CA VAL A 90 -7.69 -4.75 6.50
C VAL A 90 -8.15 -4.09 7.78
N ARG A 91 -8.24 -4.87 8.87
CA ARG A 91 -8.76 -4.34 10.14
C ARG A 91 -7.83 -3.28 10.74
N THR A 92 -6.54 -3.53 10.69
CA THR A 92 -5.49 -2.57 11.01
C THR A 92 -4.23 -2.93 10.22
N MET A 93 -3.55 -1.94 9.67
CA MET A 93 -2.20 -2.10 9.14
C MET A 93 -1.12 -1.78 10.19
N ASN A 94 -1.52 -1.29 11.37
CA ASN A 94 -0.64 -0.94 12.48
C ASN A 94 -1.03 -1.69 13.76
N PRO A 95 -0.85 -3.01 13.82
CA PRO A 95 -1.28 -3.78 14.98
C PRO A 95 -0.51 -3.42 16.26
N ASP A 96 0.75 -3.01 16.16
CA ASP A 96 1.57 -2.60 17.30
C ASP A 96 1.07 -1.29 17.89
N GLY A 97 0.88 -0.26 17.06
CA GLY A 97 0.29 1.03 17.48
C GLY A 97 -1.12 0.85 18.01
N SER A 98 -1.91 -0.03 17.40
CA SER A 98 -3.26 -0.38 17.84
C SER A 98 -3.29 -0.96 19.26
N LYS A 99 -2.35 -1.85 19.59
CA LYS A 99 -2.20 -2.43 20.92
C LYS A 99 -1.81 -1.38 21.96
N LEU A 100 -0.92 -0.47 21.57
CA LEU A 100 -0.41 0.60 22.45
C LEU A 100 -1.32 1.84 22.47
N ARG A 101 -2.34 1.91 21.61
CA ARG A 101 -3.21 3.08 21.40
C ARG A 101 -2.41 4.34 21.07
N THR A 102 -1.42 4.22 20.20
CA THR A 102 -0.57 5.33 19.72
C THR A 102 -0.77 5.54 18.25
N ARG A 103 -0.71 6.81 17.79
CA ARG A 103 -0.78 7.16 16.37
C ARG A 103 0.24 6.37 15.55
N ARG A 104 1.49 6.42 16.00
CA ARG A 104 2.65 5.87 15.30
C ARG A 104 2.77 4.35 15.48
N ASN A 105 3.57 3.72 14.63
CA ASN A 105 3.95 2.31 14.79
C ASN A 105 4.96 2.09 15.92
N ALA A 106 5.47 0.86 16.08
CA ALA A 106 6.43 0.52 17.15
C ALA A 106 7.79 1.23 17.00
N ALA A 107 8.15 1.66 15.80
CA ALA A 107 9.35 2.48 15.54
C ALA A 107 9.10 4.00 15.69
N ARG A 108 7.94 4.39 16.18
CA ARG A 108 7.52 5.77 16.32
C ARG A 108 7.40 6.54 15.00
N VAL A 109 7.10 5.84 13.90
CA VAL A 109 6.84 6.40 12.57
C VAL A 109 5.34 6.57 12.35
N ASP A 110 4.92 7.71 11.79
CA ASP A 110 3.57 7.91 11.26
C ASP A 110 3.47 7.21 9.89
N LEU A 111 2.77 6.08 9.84
CA LEU A 111 2.64 5.28 8.62
C LEU A 111 1.99 6.08 7.47
N ASN A 112 1.11 7.07 7.79
CA ASN A 112 0.52 7.95 6.78
C ASN A 112 1.43 9.13 6.37
N ARG A 113 2.72 9.01 6.62
CA ARG A 113 3.81 9.87 6.15
C ARG A 113 4.96 9.04 5.54
N ASN A 114 4.83 7.71 5.53
CA ASN A 114 5.91 6.80 5.15
C ASN A 114 5.76 6.23 3.73
N PHE A 115 4.67 6.48 3.01
CA PHE A 115 4.50 6.05 1.62
C PHE A 115 5.41 6.84 0.68
N PRO A 116 5.86 6.23 -0.46
CA PRO A 116 6.92 6.83 -1.29
C PRO A 116 6.49 8.06 -2.08
N ASP A 117 5.20 8.23 -2.36
CA ASP A 117 4.72 9.37 -3.15
C ASP A 117 4.89 10.68 -2.40
N ASN A 118 5.63 11.62 -3.00
CA ASN A 118 5.93 12.93 -2.41
C ASN A 118 6.50 12.85 -0.98
N TRP A 119 7.20 11.76 -0.64
CA TRP A 119 7.77 11.58 0.67
C TRP A 119 8.76 12.71 1.02
N LEU A 120 8.69 13.20 2.25
CA LEU A 120 9.60 14.21 2.80
C LEU A 120 10.16 13.71 4.13
N PRO A 121 11.46 13.99 4.40
CA PRO A 121 12.04 13.69 5.70
C PRO A 121 11.34 14.51 6.79
N GLY A 122 11.09 13.88 7.94
CA GLY A 122 10.45 14.49 9.09
C GLY A 122 11.34 14.47 10.33
N ASP A 123 10.99 15.28 11.33
CA ASP A 123 11.64 15.27 12.64
C ASP A 123 11.28 14.00 13.42
N PRO A 124 12.25 13.17 13.87
CA PRO A 124 12.00 11.98 14.68
C PRO A 124 11.23 12.23 16.00
N ALA A 125 11.29 13.45 16.55
CA ALA A 125 10.53 13.83 17.73
C ALA A 125 9.06 14.10 17.43
N SER A 126 8.71 14.42 16.18
CA SER A 126 7.35 14.74 15.74
C SER A 126 6.41 13.55 15.81
N LEU A 127 5.14 13.79 16.14
CA LEU A 127 4.06 12.80 15.98
C LEU A 127 3.85 12.41 14.51
N TYR A 128 4.31 13.24 13.57
CA TYR A 128 4.20 13.06 12.12
C TYR A 128 5.50 12.60 11.48
N TYR A 129 6.40 11.99 12.25
CA TYR A 129 7.67 11.47 11.74
C TYR A 129 7.46 10.47 10.62
N SER A 130 8.04 10.76 9.45
CA SER A 130 7.86 10.01 8.21
C SER A 130 8.78 8.77 8.08
N GLY A 131 9.60 8.48 9.08
CA GLY A 131 10.63 7.45 9.04
C GLY A 131 11.94 7.93 8.43
N PRO A 132 13.00 7.09 8.46
CA PRO A 132 14.34 7.45 7.97
C PRO A 132 14.41 7.52 6.43
N LYS A 133 13.48 6.87 5.73
CA LYS A 133 13.33 6.93 4.26
C LYS A 133 11.90 6.56 3.87
N ALA A 134 11.54 6.81 2.62
CA ALA A 134 10.28 6.35 2.05
C ALA A 134 10.15 4.83 2.19
N ALA A 135 8.96 4.37 2.55
CA ALA A 135 8.63 2.96 2.77
C ALA A 135 9.65 2.22 3.69
N SER A 136 10.18 2.91 4.71
CA SER A 136 11.09 2.31 5.67
C SER A 136 10.43 1.27 6.59
N GLU A 137 9.11 1.38 6.79
CA GLU A 137 8.40 0.59 7.76
C GLU A 137 7.86 -0.71 7.14
N PRO A 138 8.03 -1.86 7.84
CA PRO A 138 7.53 -3.14 7.35
C PRO A 138 6.01 -3.12 7.14
N GLU A 139 5.26 -2.38 7.95
CA GLU A 139 3.82 -2.21 7.81
C GLU A 139 3.45 -1.50 6.50
N THR A 140 4.23 -0.48 6.10
CA THR A 140 4.05 0.23 4.82
C THR A 140 4.36 -0.70 3.65
N GLN A 141 5.49 -1.41 3.70
CA GLN A 141 5.89 -2.37 2.67
C GLN A 141 4.85 -3.50 2.52
N ALA A 142 4.41 -4.07 3.64
CA ALA A 142 3.38 -5.11 3.67
C ALA A 142 2.07 -4.63 3.04
N PHE A 143 1.64 -3.40 3.33
CA PHE A 143 0.43 -2.84 2.75
C PHE A 143 0.58 -2.61 1.25
N MET A 144 1.70 -2.05 0.80
CA MET A 144 2.00 -1.83 -0.62
C MET A 144 2.00 -3.14 -1.40
N GLU A 145 2.67 -4.18 -0.88
CA GLU A 145 2.71 -5.51 -1.48
C GLU A 145 1.32 -6.14 -1.55
N GLY A 146 0.54 -6.05 -0.47
CA GLY A 146 -0.84 -6.53 -0.46
C GLY A 146 -1.74 -5.82 -1.48
N ILE A 147 -1.54 -4.51 -1.73
CA ILE A 147 -2.24 -3.77 -2.77
C ILE A 147 -1.86 -4.29 -4.16
N ASN A 148 -0.59 -4.57 -4.41
CA ASN A 148 -0.11 -5.13 -5.68
C ASN A 148 -0.73 -6.51 -5.97
N GLN A 149 -0.94 -7.33 -4.92
CA GLN A 149 -1.57 -8.64 -5.04
C GLN A 149 -3.09 -8.53 -5.23
N ILE A 150 -3.77 -7.72 -4.40
CA ILE A 150 -5.24 -7.59 -4.39
C ILE A 150 -5.74 -6.80 -5.60
N LYS A 151 -4.99 -5.79 -6.05
CA LYS A 151 -5.32 -4.88 -7.14
C LYS A 151 -6.73 -4.27 -6.99
N PRO A 152 -7.02 -3.54 -5.90
CA PRO A 152 -8.35 -2.97 -5.69
C PRO A 152 -8.64 -1.81 -6.67
N ASP A 153 -9.89 -1.70 -7.11
CA ASP A 153 -10.37 -0.56 -7.92
C ASP A 153 -10.49 0.70 -7.08
N ALA A 154 -10.75 0.51 -5.79
CA ALA A 154 -10.85 1.62 -4.84
C ALA A 154 -10.38 1.22 -3.45
N ILE A 155 -9.88 2.22 -2.69
CA ILE A 155 -9.55 2.11 -1.28
C ILE A 155 -10.33 3.17 -0.49
N VAL A 156 -11.03 2.72 0.56
CA VAL A 156 -11.59 3.60 1.58
C VAL A 156 -10.78 3.39 2.87
N SER A 157 -10.08 4.44 3.31
CA SER A 157 -9.28 4.43 4.54
C SER A 157 -10.00 5.21 5.63
N TYR A 158 -10.32 4.53 6.74
CA TYR A 158 -10.90 5.17 7.90
C TYR A 158 -9.84 5.72 8.84
N HIS A 159 -10.05 6.97 9.22
CA HIS A 159 -9.27 7.74 10.19
C HIS A 159 -10.17 8.39 11.25
N GLN A 160 -9.60 9.10 12.20
CA GLN A 160 -10.26 9.92 13.22
C GLN A 160 -9.39 11.16 13.50
N HIS A 161 -9.98 12.33 13.87
CA HIS A 161 -11.39 12.53 14.25
C HIS A 161 -11.98 13.81 13.62
N ALA A 162 -11.63 14.13 12.37
CA ALA A 162 -12.05 15.40 11.75
C ALA A 162 -13.53 15.41 11.30
N ASN A 163 -14.24 14.27 11.31
CA ASN A 163 -15.67 14.15 10.97
C ASN A 163 -16.00 14.64 9.56
N LEU A 164 -15.28 14.15 8.53
CA LEU A 164 -15.42 14.55 7.13
C LEU A 164 -15.04 13.42 6.18
N VAL A 165 -15.35 13.60 4.89
CA VAL A 165 -14.73 12.88 3.77
C VAL A 165 -13.73 13.82 3.11
N ASP A 166 -12.46 13.42 3.05
CA ASP A 166 -11.39 14.26 2.51
C ASP A 166 -11.44 14.30 0.98
N ILE A 167 -11.54 15.50 0.42
CA ILE A 167 -11.50 15.69 -1.04
C ILE A 167 -10.11 15.42 -1.64
N GLY A 168 -9.07 15.34 -0.80
CA GLY A 168 -7.71 15.02 -1.23
C GLY A 168 -7.11 16.03 -2.22
N GLN A 169 -6.15 15.56 -3.02
CA GLN A 169 -5.44 16.35 -4.02
C GLN A 169 -5.74 15.92 -5.47
N SER A 170 -6.44 14.79 -5.67
CA SER A 170 -6.68 14.19 -6.98
C SER A 170 -8.11 14.45 -7.47
N GLU A 171 -8.25 15.01 -8.67
CA GLU A 171 -9.55 15.28 -9.28
C GLU A 171 -10.38 14.01 -9.52
N LYS A 172 -9.73 12.86 -9.75
CA LYS A 172 -10.44 11.58 -10.00
C LYS A 172 -11.26 11.11 -8.80
N VAL A 173 -10.96 11.56 -7.58
CA VAL A 173 -11.71 11.18 -6.38
C VAL A 173 -12.98 11.99 -6.14
N VAL A 174 -13.14 13.15 -6.80
CA VAL A 174 -14.22 14.10 -6.52
C VAL A 174 -15.62 13.48 -6.61
N PRO A 175 -15.99 12.71 -7.65
CA PRO A 175 -17.30 12.06 -7.73
C PRO A 175 -17.53 11.09 -6.55
N TRP A 176 -16.50 10.33 -6.18
CA TRP A 176 -16.53 9.32 -5.13
C TRP A 176 -16.60 9.93 -3.74
N VAL A 177 -15.90 11.05 -3.52
CA VAL A 177 -15.98 11.83 -2.27
C VAL A 177 -17.41 12.33 -2.05
N ARG A 178 -18.06 12.88 -3.08
CA ARG A 178 -19.47 13.33 -3.01
C ARG A 178 -20.41 12.18 -2.71
N ARG A 179 -20.22 11.03 -3.38
CA ARG A 179 -21.00 9.83 -3.14
C ARG A 179 -20.83 9.33 -1.70
N LEU A 180 -19.59 9.17 -1.23
CA LEU A 180 -19.28 8.75 0.15
C LEU A 180 -19.84 9.73 1.18
N SER A 181 -19.73 11.04 0.95
CA SER A 181 -20.30 12.07 1.81
C SER A 181 -21.80 11.85 2.02
N GLY A 182 -22.57 11.63 0.96
CA GLY A 182 -24.00 11.35 1.02
C GLY A 182 -24.30 10.02 1.75
N ASP A 183 -23.64 8.93 1.37
CA ASP A 183 -23.84 7.60 1.94
C ASP A 183 -23.44 7.52 3.42
N LEU A 184 -22.38 8.23 3.79
CA LEU A 184 -21.85 8.27 5.15
C LEU A 184 -22.44 9.41 6.00
N ARG A 185 -23.15 10.36 5.40
CA ARG A 185 -23.66 11.59 6.04
C ARG A 185 -22.54 12.33 6.78
N LEU A 186 -21.44 12.56 6.08
CA LEU A 186 -20.27 13.31 6.53
C LEU A 186 -20.03 14.47 5.55
N PRO A 187 -19.67 15.67 6.02
CA PRO A 187 -19.35 16.79 5.14
C PRO A 187 -18.12 16.48 4.28
N VAL A 188 -18.05 17.10 3.11
CA VAL A 188 -16.82 17.12 2.29
C VAL A 188 -15.96 18.28 2.75
N SER A 189 -14.69 18.02 3.00
CA SER A 189 -13.71 19.07 3.29
C SER A 189 -12.31 18.59 2.88
N ARG A 190 -11.35 19.51 2.85
CA ARG A 190 -9.94 19.20 2.66
C ARG A 190 -9.26 19.14 4.03
N ILE A 191 -8.54 18.04 4.29
CA ILE A 191 -7.72 17.94 5.49
C ILE A 191 -6.54 18.92 5.37
N SER A 192 -6.41 19.78 6.37
CA SER A 192 -5.24 20.62 6.54
C SER A 192 -4.19 19.85 7.33
N CYS A 193 -3.10 19.45 6.70
CA CYS A 193 -2.01 18.80 7.40
C CYS A 193 -1.19 19.82 8.18
N VAL A 194 -0.84 19.53 9.43
CA VAL A 194 0.07 20.35 10.26
C VAL A 194 1.43 20.46 9.58
N THR A 195 1.86 19.42 8.91
CA THR A 195 2.96 19.41 7.95
C THR A 195 2.37 19.27 6.53
N LYS A 196 3.20 19.31 5.48
CA LYS A 196 2.72 18.96 4.13
C LYS A 196 2.07 17.58 4.15
N CYS A 197 0.95 17.41 3.42
CA CYS A 197 0.30 16.09 3.24
C CYS A 197 1.15 15.20 2.31
N ALA A 198 2.38 14.92 2.68
CA ALA A 198 3.38 14.17 1.94
C ALA A 198 3.47 12.73 2.47
N GLY A 199 3.84 11.79 1.63
CA GLY A 199 4.02 10.38 2.01
C GLY A 199 2.74 9.70 2.52
N THR A 200 1.56 10.12 2.05
CA THR A 200 0.27 9.54 2.45
C THR A 200 -0.09 8.33 1.61
N MET A 201 -0.84 7.37 2.18
CA MET A 201 -1.33 6.20 1.48
C MET A 201 -2.25 6.58 0.31
N THR A 202 -3.19 7.50 0.54
CA THR A 202 -4.13 7.93 -0.49
C THR A 202 -3.44 8.70 -1.63
N GLY A 203 -2.44 9.53 -1.32
CA GLY A 203 -1.60 10.19 -2.32
C GLY A 203 -0.85 9.17 -3.18
N TRP A 204 -0.14 8.26 -2.53
CA TRP A 204 0.58 7.19 -3.23
C TRP A 204 -0.35 6.38 -4.14
N PHE A 205 -1.47 5.88 -3.64
CA PHE A 205 -2.38 5.08 -4.44
C PHE A 205 -2.94 5.88 -5.62
N ASN A 206 -3.41 7.09 -5.37
CA ASN A 206 -4.01 7.94 -6.40
C ASN A 206 -3.04 8.36 -7.51
N ASN A 207 -1.75 8.47 -7.22
CA ASN A 207 -0.73 8.85 -8.20
C ASN A 207 -0.07 7.64 -8.88
N THR A 208 -0.22 6.43 -8.31
CA THR A 208 0.41 5.22 -8.84
C THR A 208 -0.54 4.36 -9.67
N PHE A 209 -1.83 4.30 -9.29
CA PHE A 209 -2.80 3.39 -9.87
C PHE A 209 -3.95 4.14 -10.55
N GLU A 210 -4.62 3.50 -11.51
CA GLU A 210 -5.83 4.06 -12.15
C GLU A 210 -6.99 4.17 -11.17
N GLY A 211 -7.12 3.22 -10.22
CA GLY A 211 -8.09 3.24 -9.15
C GLY A 211 -7.98 4.48 -8.27
N TRP A 212 -8.85 4.59 -7.29
CA TRP A 212 -8.88 5.75 -6.40
C TRP A 212 -8.86 5.37 -4.92
N ALA A 213 -8.30 6.25 -4.09
CA ALA A 213 -8.28 6.11 -2.64
C ALA A 213 -8.79 7.38 -1.96
N VAL A 214 -9.64 7.21 -0.94
CA VAL A 214 -10.25 8.31 -0.18
C VAL A 214 -10.06 8.07 1.31
N THR A 215 -9.69 9.14 2.03
CA THR A 215 -9.69 9.19 3.49
C THR A 215 -11.07 9.59 4.01
N VAL A 216 -11.58 8.81 4.94
CA VAL A 216 -12.81 9.11 5.70
C VAL A 216 -12.44 9.33 7.16
N GLU A 217 -12.56 10.55 7.60
CA GLU A 217 -12.34 10.96 8.98
C GLU A 217 -13.64 10.78 9.78
N LEU A 218 -13.66 9.79 10.63
CA LEU A 218 -14.80 9.53 11.51
C LEU A 218 -14.84 10.58 12.64
N PRO A 219 -16.01 10.80 13.28
CA PRO A 219 -16.07 11.55 14.53
C PRO A 219 -15.33 10.80 15.66
N ARG A 220 -15.09 11.49 16.79
CA ARG A 220 -14.40 10.92 17.96
C ARG A 220 -14.99 9.61 18.44
N SER A 221 -16.30 9.43 18.25
CA SER A 221 -17.00 8.18 18.57
C SER A 221 -18.18 7.97 17.64
N ILE A 222 -18.47 6.71 17.35
CA ILE A 222 -19.65 6.31 16.57
C ILE A 222 -20.33 5.11 17.23
N THR A 223 -21.66 5.16 17.27
CA THR A 223 -22.49 4.09 17.85
C THR A 223 -22.42 2.81 17.01
N PRO A 224 -22.73 1.62 17.59
CA PRO A 224 -22.82 0.38 16.81
C PRO A 224 -23.81 0.45 15.64
N ALA A 225 -24.89 1.22 15.77
CA ALA A 225 -25.84 1.46 14.68
C ALA A 225 -25.19 2.25 13.54
N ARG A 226 -24.41 3.28 13.87
CA ARG A 226 -23.66 4.08 12.90
C ARG A 226 -22.58 3.25 12.19
N GLN A 227 -21.84 2.40 12.93
CA GLN A 227 -20.87 1.47 12.35
C GLN A 227 -21.53 0.54 11.32
N ARG A 228 -22.70 -0.04 11.64
CA ARG A 228 -23.47 -0.86 10.68
C ARG A 228 -23.95 -0.08 9.47
N SER A 229 -24.38 1.20 9.66
CA SER A 229 -24.79 2.05 8.55
C SER A 229 -23.62 2.31 7.59
N MET A 230 -22.44 2.63 8.13
CA MET A 230 -21.22 2.85 7.34
C MET A 230 -20.75 1.58 6.61
N ALA A 231 -20.81 0.43 7.26
CA ALA A 231 -20.53 -0.86 6.62
C ALA A 231 -21.49 -1.15 5.45
N ARG A 232 -22.79 -0.88 5.60
CA ARG A 232 -23.76 -1.00 4.49
C ARG A 232 -23.44 -0.03 3.35
N ALA A 233 -22.91 1.17 3.64
CA ALA A 233 -22.48 2.10 2.61
C ALA A 233 -21.37 1.50 1.74
N MET A 234 -20.40 0.80 2.32
CA MET A 234 -19.35 0.09 1.56
C MET A 234 -19.92 -1.02 0.67
N VAL A 235 -20.92 -1.77 1.17
CA VAL A 235 -21.60 -2.80 0.36
C VAL A 235 -22.39 -2.18 -0.80
N ARG A 236 -22.95 -0.98 -0.65
CA ARG A 236 -23.64 -0.28 -1.75
C ARG A 236 -22.67 0.35 -2.74
N LEU A 237 -21.52 0.84 -2.27
CA LEU A 237 -20.50 1.46 -3.10
C LEU A 237 -19.82 0.48 -4.05
N ALA A 238 -19.50 -0.72 -3.56
CA ALA A 238 -18.63 -1.66 -4.27
C ALA A 238 -19.09 -2.03 -5.71
N PRO A 239 -20.37 -2.27 -6.01
CA PRO A 239 -20.80 -2.61 -7.37
C PRO A 239 -20.75 -1.43 -8.37
N ASP A 240 -20.62 -0.20 -7.89
CA ASP A 240 -20.58 0.99 -8.73
C ASP A 240 -19.15 1.40 -9.12
N LEU A 241 -18.14 0.65 -8.67
CA LEU A 241 -16.75 0.91 -8.99
C LEU A 241 -16.48 0.65 -10.47
N THR A 242 -15.62 1.46 -11.06
CA THR A 242 -15.10 1.20 -12.40
C THR A 242 -13.96 0.20 -12.28
N PRO A 243 -14.03 -0.98 -12.91
CA PRO A 243 -12.93 -1.94 -12.92
C PRO A 243 -11.69 -1.32 -13.57
N THR A 244 -10.53 -1.50 -12.96
CA THR A 244 -9.24 -1.06 -13.50
C THR A 244 -8.51 -2.29 -14.05
N GLN A 245 -8.36 -2.38 -15.38
CA GLN A 245 -7.80 -3.57 -16.03
C GLN A 245 -6.28 -3.50 -16.23
N ASP A 246 -5.77 -2.32 -16.53
CA ASP A 246 -4.35 -2.13 -16.87
C ASP A 246 -3.62 -1.36 -15.77
N ARG A 247 -3.43 -2.01 -14.63
CA ARG A 247 -2.65 -1.41 -13.54
C ARG A 247 -1.17 -1.55 -13.84
N VAL A 248 -0.52 -0.45 -14.14
CA VAL A 248 0.95 -0.40 -14.19
C VAL A 248 1.45 -0.65 -12.76
N VAL A 249 1.92 -1.86 -12.50
CA VAL A 249 2.70 -2.13 -11.28
C VAL A 249 4.04 -1.44 -11.48
N PRO A 250 4.37 -0.38 -10.74
CA PRO A 250 5.70 0.21 -10.85
C PRO A 250 6.71 -0.87 -10.50
N THR A 251 7.59 -1.19 -11.43
CA THR A 251 8.74 -2.04 -11.16
C THR A 251 9.47 -1.45 -9.96
N PRO A 252 9.72 -2.21 -8.89
CA PRO A 252 10.44 -1.67 -7.75
C PRO A 252 11.77 -1.14 -8.26
N THR A 253 12.03 0.15 -8.04
CA THR A 253 13.34 0.73 -8.32
C THR A 253 14.37 -0.13 -7.58
N PRO A 254 15.34 -0.75 -8.28
CA PRO A 254 16.30 -1.61 -7.63
C PRO A 254 16.96 -0.80 -6.50
N THR A 255 16.85 -1.30 -5.28
CA THR A 255 17.59 -0.75 -4.15
C THR A 255 19.04 -0.74 -4.58
N PRO A 256 19.73 0.41 -4.55
CA PRO A 256 21.13 0.45 -4.94
C PRO A 256 21.86 -0.59 -4.10
N THR A 257 22.46 -1.56 -4.79
CA THR A 257 23.33 -2.56 -4.15
C THR A 257 24.37 -1.79 -3.36
N PRO A 258 24.56 -2.06 -2.06
CA PRO A 258 25.59 -1.38 -1.30
C PRO A 258 26.92 -1.57 -2.02
N THR A 259 27.51 -0.47 -2.48
CA THR A 259 28.85 -0.46 -3.05
C THR A 259 29.78 -0.98 -1.95
N VAL A 260 30.30 -2.19 -2.14
CA VAL A 260 31.28 -2.76 -1.20
C VAL A 260 32.52 -1.88 -1.31
N THR A 261 32.73 -1.06 -0.32
CA THR A 261 33.99 -0.30 -0.20
C THR A 261 35.11 -1.32 -0.09
N PRO A 262 36.09 -1.32 -1.01
CA PRO A 262 37.18 -2.29 -0.94
C PRO A 262 37.89 -2.15 0.42
N THR A 263 37.99 -3.26 1.13
CA THR A 263 38.79 -3.34 2.37
C THR A 263 40.21 -2.94 2.03
N PRO A 264 40.81 -1.97 2.76
CA PRO A 264 42.18 -1.57 2.50
C PRO A 264 43.10 -2.80 2.66
N THR A 265 43.89 -3.07 1.62
CA THR A 265 44.91 -4.12 1.65
C THR A 265 45.88 -3.85 2.78
N PRO A 266 46.18 -4.82 3.66
CA PRO A 266 47.13 -4.61 4.74
C PRO A 266 48.49 -4.26 4.17
N THR A 267 49.04 -3.11 4.53
CA THR A 267 50.41 -2.71 4.21
C THR A 267 51.35 -3.65 4.95
N VAL A 268 52.08 -4.47 4.21
CA VAL A 268 53.14 -5.30 4.79
C VAL A 268 54.25 -4.37 5.25
N THR A 269 54.39 -4.22 6.56
CA THR A 269 55.53 -3.52 7.15
C THR A 269 56.76 -4.44 7.04
N GLU A 270 57.70 -4.05 6.18
CA GLU A 270 58.97 -4.74 6.03
C GLU A 270 59.76 -4.65 7.34
N SER A 271 60.15 -5.82 7.86
CA SER A 271 60.92 -5.92 9.11
C SER A 271 62.36 -5.44 8.84
N PRO A 272 62.98 -4.59 9.68
CA PRO A 272 64.35 -4.13 9.47
C PRO A 272 65.35 -5.28 9.54
N ALA A 273 66.30 -5.26 8.60
CA ALA A 273 67.41 -6.23 8.51
C ALA A 273 68.27 -6.26 9.78
N PRO A 274 68.79 -7.40 10.21
CA PRO A 274 69.64 -7.52 11.39
C PRO A 274 70.99 -6.83 11.14
N THR A 275 71.43 -6.01 12.12
CA THR A 275 72.71 -5.35 12.17
C THR A 275 73.83 -6.39 12.37
N PRO A 276 74.95 -6.37 11.62
CA PRO A 276 76.08 -7.27 11.83
C PRO A 276 76.76 -6.93 13.17
N ALA A 277 77.10 -7.98 13.93
CA ALA A 277 77.83 -7.93 15.18
C ALA A 277 79.33 -7.66 14.92
N PRO A 278 80.11 -7.13 15.94
CA PRO A 278 81.50 -6.70 15.81
C PRO A 278 82.51 -7.83 15.64
#